data_1eaa0a18e0f87d3207fc7d5440b11af9
#
_entry.id   1eaa0a18e0f87d3207fc7d5440b11af9
#
_cell.length_a   1.000
_cell.length_b   1.000
_cell.length_c   1.000
_cell.angle_alpha   90.00
_cell.angle_beta   90.00
_cell.angle_gamma   90.00
#
_symmetry.space_group_name_H-M   'P 1'
#
loop_
_entity.id
_entity.type
_entity.pdbx_description
1 polymer ?
#
loop_
_entity_poly.entity_id
_entity_poly.type
_entity_poly.pdbx_seq_one_letter_code
_entity_poly.pdbx_strand_id
1 'polypeptide(L)'
;SGSVVIINEGYADLKNEKDGFIPSQIITSVYQDSQSYLDGKDPITGIADFNPSFYGLQMPVADYETQTAEDLLVNTVYNKLNEIYPNEVEIITL
;
A
#
# COMPACT_ATOMS: atom_id res chain seq x y z
N SER A 1 10.54 -12.36 9.19
CA SER A 1 9.75 -11.21 8.80
C SER A 1 10.57 -9.93 8.95
N GLY A 2 9.91 -8.77 8.97
CA GLY A 2 10.60 -7.49 8.97
C GLY A 2 10.71 -6.86 7.60
N SER A 3 10.10 -7.48 6.61
CA SER A 3 10.01 -6.89 5.27
C SER A 3 9.27 -5.55 5.32
N VAL A 4 9.71 -4.62 4.46
CA VAL A 4 9.16 -3.26 4.39
C VAL A 4 8.53 -3.05 3.03
N VAL A 5 7.30 -2.53 3.04
CA VAL A 5 6.58 -2.17 1.83
C VAL A 5 6.63 -0.65 1.67
N ILE A 6 7.17 -0.20 0.55
CA ILE A 6 7.28 1.21 0.21
C ILE A 6 6.31 1.53 -0.92
N ILE A 7 5.48 2.54 -0.73
CA ILE A 7 4.55 3.00 -1.75
C ILE A 7 5.28 3.96 -2.67
N ASN A 8 5.38 3.61 -3.95
CA ASN A 8 6.05 4.43 -4.96
C ASN A 8 5.07 5.40 -5.62
N GLU A 9 3.89 4.91 -6.01
CA GLU A 9 2.89 5.68 -6.74
C GLU A 9 1.49 5.18 -6.40
N GLY A 10 0.50 6.07 -6.50
CA GLY A 10 -0.90 5.71 -6.34
C GLY A 10 -1.78 6.45 -7.33
N TYR A 11 -2.79 5.77 -7.87
CA TYR A 11 -3.76 6.31 -8.82
C TYR A 11 -5.17 5.98 -8.35
N ALA A 12 -6.08 6.93 -8.53
CA ALA A 12 -7.50 6.73 -8.21
C ALA A 12 -8.34 7.06 -9.44
N ASP A 13 -9.30 6.19 -9.76
CA ASP A 13 -10.21 6.39 -10.88
C ASP A 13 -11.47 7.11 -10.37
N LEU A 14 -11.42 8.44 -10.41
CA LEU A 14 -12.47 9.30 -9.88
C LEU A 14 -13.80 9.19 -10.64
N LYS A 15 -13.76 8.73 -11.89
CA LYS A 15 -14.96 8.62 -12.73
C LYS A 15 -15.77 7.36 -12.44
N ASN A 16 -15.18 6.39 -11.78
CA ASN A 16 -15.79 5.10 -11.51
C ASN A 16 -16.09 4.88 -10.02
N GLU A 17 -16.43 5.96 -9.32
CA GLU A 17 -16.93 5.86 -7.96
C GLU A 17 -18.19 5.00 -7.92
N LYS A 18 -18.24 4.07 -6.97
CA LYS A 18 -19.40 3.22 -6.74
C LYS A 18 -19.56 2.93 -5.25
N ASP A 19 -20.74 3.18 -4.72
CA ASP A 19 -21.10 2.86 -3.33
C ASP A 19 -20.15 3.47 -2.29
N GLY A 20 -19.62 4.65 -2.58
CA GLY A 20 -18.70 5.34 -1.66
C GLY A 20 -17.26 4.92 -1.77
N PHE A 21 -16.89 4.18 -2.82
CA PHE A 21 -15.53 3.72 -3.05
C PHE A 21 -15.05 4.08 -4.45
N ILE A 22 -13.76 4.31 -4.58
CA ILE A 22 -13.10 4.58 -5.86
C ILE A 22 -12.08 3.48 -6.14
N PRO A 23 -12.12 2.86 -7.36
CA PRO A 23 -11.09 1.92 -7.75
C PRO A 23 -9.72 2.61 -7.77
N SER A 24 -8.71 1.93 -7.26
CA SER A 24 -7.35 2.48 -7.19
C SER A 24 -6.30 1.46 -7.60
N GLN A 25 -5.14 1.98 -7.98
CA GLN A 25 -3.95 1.20 -8.25
C GLN A 25 -2.81 1.79 -7.44
N ILE A 26 -2.12 0.97 -6.67
CA ILE A 26 -1.00 1.42 -5.85
C ILE A 26 0.22 0.58 -6.19
N ILE A 27 1.28 1.24 -6.61
CA ILE A 27 2.54 0.60 -7.00
C ILE A 27 3.48 0.65 -5.82
N THR A 28 3.98 -0.51 -5.42
CA THR A 28 4.84 -0.65 -4.26
C THR A 28 6.12 -1.40 -4.60
N SER A 29 7.10 -1.26 -3.71
CA SER A 29 8.30 -2.09 -3.71
C SER A 29 8.45 -2.71 -2.32
N VAL A 30 8.98 -3.93 -2.26
CA VAL A 30 9.20 -4.65 -1.01
C VAL A 30 10.69 -4.84 -0.79
N TYR A 31 11.16 -4.52 0.39
CA TYR A 31 12.56 -4.67 0.79
C TYR A 31 12.68 -5.69 1.91
N GLN A 32 13.82 -6.35 2.01
CA GLN A 32 14.05 -7.39 3.00
C GLN A 32 13.84 -6.85 4.43
N ASP A 33 14.31 -5.63 4.69
CA ASP A 33 14.15 -4.94 5.96
C ASP A 33 14.31 -3.42 5.76
N SER A 34 14.12 -2.65 6.82
CA SER A 34 14.26 -1.19 6.79
C SER A 34 15.68 -0.76 6.40
N GLN A 35 16.68 -1.46 6.90
CA GLN A 35 18.08 -1.11 6.63
C GLN A 35 18.42 -1.29 5.15
N SER A 36 17.92 -2.36 4.52
CA SER A 36 18.10 -2.58 3.08
C SER A 36 17.52 -1.44 2.24
N TYR A 37 16.34 -0.95 2.63
CA TYR A 37 15.74 0.21 1.98
C TYR A 37 16.60 1.47 2.16
N LEU A 38 17.03 1.76 3.38
CA LEU A 38 17.82 2.94 3.69
C LEU A 38 19.22 2.90 3.02
N ASP A 39 19.78 1.72 2.84
CA ASP A 39 21.06 1.52 2.19
C ASP A 39 20.98 1.53 0.66
N GLY A 40 19.78 1.66 0.09
CA GLY A 40 19.59 1.70 -1.35
C GLY A 40 19.75 0.36 -2.05
N LYS A 41 19.57 -0.75 -1.34
CA LYS A 41 19.61 -2.09 -1.93
C LYS A 41 18.38 -2.33 -2.81
N ASP A 42 18.49 -3.30 -3.72
CA ASP A 42 17.40 -3.64 -4.63
C ASP A 42 16.19 -4.25 -3.87
N PRO A 43 14.96 -3.97 -4.34
CA PRO A 43 13.77 -4.60 -3.79
C PRO A 43 13.79 -6.12 -3.98
N ILE A 44 13.07 -6.82 -3.09
CA ILE A 44 12.82 -8.25 -3.24
C ILE A 44 11.81 -8.47 -4.37
N THR A 45 12.03 -9.50 -5.19
CA THR A 45 11.09 -9.89 -6.23
C THR A 45 10.59 -11.32 -5.97
N GLY A 46 9.39 -11.63 -6.48
CA GLY A 46 8.88 -13.00 -6.43
C GLY A 46 8.33 -13.46 -5.10
N ILE A 47 7.73 -12.57 -4.32
CA ILE A 47 7.01 -12.95 -3.12
C ILE A 47 5.68 -13.61 -3.52
N ALA A 48 5.42 -14.83 -3.04
CA ALA A 48 4.35 -15.69 -3.53
C ALA A 48 2.94 -15.09 -3.42
N ASP A 49 2.64 -14.42 -2.32
CA ASP A 49 1.28 -13.92 -2.05
C ASP A 49 1.15 -12.40 -2.21
N PHE A 50 2.16 -11.78 -2.83
CA PHE A 50 2.23 -10.33 -2.90
C PHE A 50 2.79 -9.86 -4.24
N ASN A 51 2.02 -9.08 -4.95
CA ASN A 51 2.51 -8.38 -6.13
C ASN A 51 3.01 -6.99 -5.72
N PRO A 52 4.10 -6.49 -6.33
CA PRO A 52 4.60 -5.15 -6.04
C PRO A 52 3.64 -4.04 -6.49
N SER A 53 2.48 -4.41 -6.99
CA SER A 53 1.42 -3.47 -7.35
C SER A 53 0.07 -4.04 -6.94
N PHE A 54 -0.76 -3.19 -6.36
CA PHE A 54 -2.14 -3.53 -6.01
C PHE A 54 -3.06 -2.93 -7.06
N TYR A 55 -3.85 -3.77 -7.69
CA TYR A 55 -4.86 -3.35 -8.66
C TYR A 55 -6.25 -3.57 -8.06
N GLY A 56 -7.17 -2.66 -8.36
CA GLY A 56 -8.56 -2.81 -7.95
C GLY A 56 -8.80 -2.65 -6.45
N LEU A 57 -7.90 -1.97 -5.74
CA LEU A 57 -8.16 -1.61 -4.35
C LEU A 57 -9.26 -0.57 -4.30
N GLN A 58 -10.12 -0.68 -3.29
CA GLN A 58 -11.23 0.24 -3.11
C GLN A 58 -10.86 1.27 -2.03
N MET A 59 -10.74 2.53 -2.44
CA MET A 59 -10.45 3.64 -1.53
C MET A 59 -11.74 4.33 -1.12
N PRO A 60 -12.02 4.49 0.20
CA PRO A 60 -13.22 5.18 0.66
C PRO A 60 -13.23 6.67 0.27
N VAL A 61 -14.29 7.12 -0.38
CA VAL A 61 -14.43 8.53 -0.78
C VAL A 61 -14.48 9.46 0.43
N ALA A 62 -15.16 9.04 1.49
CA ALA A 62 -15.33 9.87 2.68
C ALA A 62 -13.99 10.29 3.33
N ASP A 63 -12.96 9.46 3.19
CA ASP A 63 -11.67 9.72 3.81
C ASP A 63 -10.84 10.78 3.07
N TYR A 64 -11.21 11.14 1.84
CA TYR A 64 -10.53 12.19 1.10
C TYR A 64 -10.60 13.55 1.76
N GLU A 65 -11.67 13.81 2.53
CA GLU A 65 -11.86 15.09 3.21
C GLU A 65 -11.13 15.18 4.54
N THR A 66 -10.75 14.03 5.12
CA THR A 66 -10.19 13.96 6.47
C THR A 66 -8.75 13.49 6.53
N GLN A 67 -8.23 12.95 5.44
CA GLN A 67 -6.86 12.43 5.36
C GLN A 67 -6.10 13.07 4.22
N THR A 68 -4.78 13.15 4.37
CA THR A 68 -3.91 13.50 3.24
C THR A 68 -3.90 12.37 2.22
N ALA A 69 -3.54 12.67 0.98
CA ALA A 69 -3.42 11.64 -0.05
C ALA A 69 -2.42 10.55 0.35
N GLU A 70 -1.30 10.94 0.96
CA GLU A 70 -0.30 9.99 1.44
C GLU A 70 -0.87 9.07 2.52
N ASP A 71 -1.55 9.62 3.52
CA ASP A 71 -2.15 8.83 4.60
C ASP A 71 -3.21 7.88 4.05
N LEU A 72 -4.00 8.32 3.09
CA LEU A 72 -5.03 7.50 2.47
C LEU A 72 -4.42 6.30 1.73
N LEU A 73 -3.33 6.52 0.98
CA LEU A 73 -2.61 5.45 0.30
C LEU A 73 -2.00 4.46 1.30
N VAL A 74 -1.36 4.96 2.34
CA VAL A 74 -0.75 4.13 3.38
C VAL A 74 -1.80 3.27 4.06
N ASN A 75 -2.92 3.86 4.47
CA ASN A 75 -3.99 3.12 5.15
C ASN A 75 -4.65 2.08 4.24
N THR A 76 -4.80 2.40 2.95
CA THR A 76 -5.37 1.46 1.98
C THR A 76 -4.49 0.22 1.82
N VAL A 77 -3.18 0.42 1.68
CA VAL A 77 -2.22 -0.69 1.60
C VAL A 77 -2.16 -1.46 2.92
N TYR A 78 -2.14 -0.75 4.05
CA TYR A 78 -2.13 -1.38 5.37
C TYR A 78 -3.33 -2.31 5.56
N ASN A 79 -4.52 -1.83 5.22
CA ASN A 79 -5.74 -2.63 5.36
C ASN A 79 -5.69 -3.88 4.47
N LYS A 80 -5.19 -3.74 3.25
CA LYS A 80 -5.06 -4.89 2.34
C LYS A 80 -4.05 -5.90 2.86
N LEU A 81 -2.90 -5.45 3.31
CA LEU A 81 -1.88 -6.34 3.87
C LEU A 81 -2.38 -7.02 5.15
N ASN A 82 -3.16 -6.31 5.97
CA ASN A 82 -3.70 -6.89 7.19
C ASN A 82 -4.76 -7.96 6.93
N GLU A 83 -5.43 -7.91 5.78
CA GLU A 83 -6.29 -9.01 5.32
C GLU A 83 -5.48 -10.26 4.99
N ILE A 84 -4.31 -10.07 4.37
CA ILE A 84 -3.44 -11.18 3.95
C ILE A 84 -2.64 -11.74 5.12
N TYR A 85 -2.15 -10.86 5.98
CA TYR A 85 -1.29 -11.19 7.13
C TYR A 85 -1.88 -10.62 8.42
N PRO A 86 -2.95 -11.20 8.96
CA PRO A 86 -3.64 -10.65 10.15
C PRO A 86 -2.70 -10.51 11.34
N ASN A 87 -2.71 -9.34 11.97
CA ASN A 87 -1.92 -9.01 13.17
C ASN A 87 -0.40 -9.05 12.98
N GLU A 88 0.08 -9.06 11.75
CA GLU A 88 1.52 -9.09 11.45
C GLU A 88 2.03 -7.83 10.77
N VAL A 89 1.16 -6.86 10.51
CA VAL A 89 1.49 -5.64 9.77
C VAL A 89 1.36 -4.42 10.66
N GLU A 90 2.34 -3.53 10.58
CA GLU A 90 2.28 -2.25 11.29
C GLU A 90 2.76 -1.12 10.37
N ILE A 91 2.30 0.10 10.65
CA ILE A 91 2.76 1.30 9.96
C ILE A 91 3.95 1.84 10.75
N ILE A 92 5.07 2.04 10.07
CA ILE A 92 6.28 2.58 10.70
C ILE A 92 6.73 3.85 9.98
N THR A 93 7.45 4.70 10.70
CA THR A 93 8.12 5.88 10.14
C THR A 93 9.59 5.56 9.94
N LEU A 94 10.08 5.75 8.74
CA LEU A 94 11.48 5.49 8.39
C LEU A 94 12.30 6.78 8.35
#